data_3963de0d74620fa80512520a5b847cd0
#
_entry.id   3963de0d74620fa80512520a5b847cd0
#
_cell.length_a   1.000
_cell.length_b   1.000
_cell.length_c   1.000
_cell.angle_alpha   90.00
_cell.angle_beta   90.00
_cell.angle_gamma   90.00
#
_symmetry.space_group_name_H-M   'P 1'
#
loop_
_entity.id
_entity.type
_entity.pdbx_description
1 polymer ?
#
loop_
_entity_poly.entity_id
_entity_poly.type
_entity_poly.pdbx_seq_one_letter_code
_entity_poly.pdbx_strand_id
1 'polypeptide(L)'
;YQKCGINRLSIGLQSADDRELRMLGRIHTYEEFLHTYRLAKEVGFTNINIDLMSAIPGQNLSDWERTLRTVAELSPEHISAYSLIIEEGTPFYERYGNQEDELERGRRIPAEERLPDEDTERRMYWRTEEILKEYGYEHYEISNYAKPGKACRHNIGYWYRTERSEEHTSELQS
;
A
#
# COMPACT_ATOMS: atom_id res chain seq x y z
N TYR A 1 3.39 15.79 18.38
CA TYR A 1 4.40 15.13 17.53
C TYR A 1 5.31 16.16 16.85
N GLN A 2 4.80 17.18 16.11
CA GLN A 2 5.65 18.19 15.45
C GLN A 2 6.61 18.91 16.40
N LYS A 3 6.15 19.30 17.61
CA LYS A 3 7.01 19.93 18.64
C LYS A 3 8.16 19.03 19.10
N CYS A 4 8.06 17.72 18.86
CA CYS A 4 9.11 16.73 19.16
C CYS A 4 10.03 16.46 17.95
N GLY A 5 9.91 17.25 16.85
CA GLY A 5 10.76 17.11 15.67
C GLY A 5 10.25 16.09 14.64
N ILE A 6 9.07 15.45 14.84
CA ILE A 6 8.46 14.56 13.85
C ILE A 6 7.93 15.41 12.71
N ASN A 7 8.48 15.20 11.52
CA ASN A 7 8.18 16.02 10.33
C ASN A 7 7.55 15.21 9.16
N ARG A 8 7.41 13.89 9.32
CA ARG A 8 6.79 13.00 8.32
C ARG A 8 5.81 12.04 9.01
N LEU A 9 4.67 11.82 8.37
CA LEU A 9 3.69 10.80 8.77
C LEU A 9 3.55 9.78 7.64
N SER A 10 3.32 8.52 8.00
CA SER A 10 2.84 7.49 7.10
C SER A 10 1.48 7.02 7.60
N ILE A 11 0.47 7.03 6.73
CA ILE A 11 -0.91 6.66 7.05
C ILE A 11 -1.31 5.49 6.17
N GLY A 12 -1.59 4.35 6.79
CA GLY A 12 -2.02 3.15 6.09
C GLY A 12 -3.50 3.25 5.70
N LEU A 13 -3.80 3.62 4.47
CA LEU A 13 -5.14 3.56 3.90
C LEU A 13 -5.43 2.17 3.33
N GLN A 14 -4.53 1.64 2.53
CA GLN A 14 -4.58 0.39 1.78
C GLN A 14 -5.48 0.43 0.55
N SER A 15 -6.74 0.87 0.66
CA SER A 15 -7.68 1.05 -0.45
C SER A 15 -8.66 2.20 -0.18
N ALA A 16 -9.13 2.86 -1.24
CA ALA A 16 -10.23 3.82 -1.17
C ALA A 16 -11.63 3.16 -1.27
N ASP A 17 -11.69 1.83 -1.33
CA ASP A 17 -12.93 1.06 -1.35
C ASP A 17 -13.14 0.33 -0.02
N ASP A 18 -14.22 0.65 0.69
CA ASP A 18 -14.53 0.06 2.00
C ASP A 18 -14.78 -1.46 1.93
N ARG A 19 -15.17 -2.01 0.77
CA ARG A 19 -15.27 -3.47 0.59
C ARG A 19 -13.88 -4.10 0.64
N GLU A 20 -12.90 -3.51 -0.02
CA GLU A 20 -11.51 -3.98 -0.01
C GLU A 20 -10.88 -3.83 1.37
N LEU A 21 -11.16 -2.73 2.08
CA LEU A 21 -10.73 -2.54 3.47
C LEU A 21 -11.28 -3.66 4.38
N ARG A 22 -12.56 -4.00 4.26
CA ARG A 22 -13.14 -5.11 5.01
C ARG A 22 -12.53 -6.47 4.64
N MET A 23 -12.22 -6.68 3.36
CA MET A 23 -11.53 -7.90 2.91
C MET A 23 -10.16 -8.05 3.56
N LEU A 24 -9.43 -6.95 3.73
CA LEU A 24 -8.15 -6.89 4.45
C LEU A 24 -8.29 -6.96 5.98
N GLY A 25 -9.51 -7.06 6.51
CA GLY A 25 -9.74 -7.04 7.96
C GLY A 25 -9.49 -5.67 8.61
N ARG A 26 -9.51 -4.59 7.83
CA ARG A 26 -9.33 -3.24 8.36
C ARG A 26 -10.61 -2.77 9.06
N ILE A 27 -10.43 -2.11 10.22
CA ILE A 27 -11.54 -1.59 11.03
C ILE A 27 -11.97 -0.19 10.61
N HIS A 28 -11.09 0.56 9.94
CA HIS A 28 -11.37 1.92 9.48
C HIS A 28 -12.01 1.92 8.09
N THR A 29 -12.76 2.99 7.81
CA THR A 29 -13.33 3.30 6.50
C THR A 29 -12.49 4.35 5.77
N TYR A 30 -12.76 4.52 4.47
CA TYR A 30 -12.15 5.60 3.68
C TYR A 30 -12.49 6.99 4.25
N GLU A 31 -13.71 7.20 4.76
CA GLU A 31 -14.11 8.48 5.37
C GLU A 31 -13.32 8.79 6.66
N GLU A 32 -13.11 7.81 7.52
CA GLU A 32 -12.30 7.96 8.74
C GLU A 32 -10.83 8.24 8.42
N PHE A 33 -10.30 7.61 7.36
CA PHE A 33 -8.99 7.96 6.84
C PHE A 33 -8.95 9.41 6.36
N LEU A 34 -9.92 9.87 5.55
CA LEU A 34 -9.99 11.25 5.07
C LEU A 34 -10.03 12.26 6.23
N HIS A 35 -10.78 11.96 7.27
CA HIS A 35 -10.80 12.80 8.48
C HIS A 35 -9.40 12.89 9.10
N THR A 36 -8.74 11.75 9.29
CA THR A 36 -7.37 11.68 9.84
C THR A 36 -6.36 12.43 8.97
N TYR A 37 -6.44 12.25 7.64
CA TYR A 37 -5.56 12.94 6.69
C TYR A 37 -5.74 14.46 6.74
N ARG A 38 -6.98 14.95 6.75
CA ARG A 38 -7.29 16.39 6.86
C ARG A 38 -6.77 16.96 8.17
N LEU A 39 -7.00 16.27 9.28
CA LEU A 39 -6.49 16.68 10.59
C LEU A 39 -4.95 16.78 10.59
N ALA A 40 -4.25 15.81 9.97
CA ALA A 40 -2.80 15.86 9.84
C ALA A 40 -2.33 17.10 9.05
N LYS A 41 -3.03 17.46 7.97
CA LYS A 41 -2.76 18.69 7.20
C LYS A 41 -3.04 19.97 8.03
N GLU A 42 -4.17 20.02 8.74
CA GLU A 42 -4.56 21.16 9.57
C GLU A 42 -3.55 21.44 10.69
N VAL A 43 -3.02 20.40 11.33
CA VAL A 43 -1.97 20.57 12.36
C VAL A 43 -0.58 20.85 11.76
N GLY A 44 -0.46 20.95 10.42
CA GLY A 44 0.70 21.46 9.72
C GLY A 44 1.70 20.43 9.22
N PHE A 45 1.34 19.12 9.11
CA PHE A 45 2.20 18.16 8.42
C PHE A 45 2.20 18.42 6.91
N THR A 46 3.42 18.60 6.36
CA THR A 46 3.68 18.88 4.93
C THR A 46 4.49 17.77 4.27
N ASN A 47 4.57 16.61 4.91
CA ASN A 47 5.21 15.41 4.39
C ASN A 47 4.44 14.19 4.88
N ILE A 48 3.39 13.85 4.13
CA ILE A 48 2.50 12.73 4.46
C ILE A 48 2.66 11.67 3.38
N ASN A 49 2.91 10.44 3.81
CA ASN A 49 2.83 9.25 2.98
C ASN A 49 1.48 8.57 3.17
N ILE A 50 0.92 8.05 2.08
CA ILE A 50 -0.25 7.17 2.10
C ILE A 50 0.19 5.81 1.57
N ASP A 51 -0.04 4.75 2.38
CA ASP A 51 0.24 3.37 1.98
C ASP A 51 -0.99 2.77 1.30
N LEU A 52 -0.79 2.19 0.12
CA LEU A 52 -1.80 1.53 -0.70
C LEU A 52 -1.39 0.09 -0.99
N MET A 53 -2.38 -0.78 -1.15
CA MET A 53 -2.19 -2.19 -1.43
C MET A 53 -2.97 -2.59 -2.67
N SER A 54 -2.28 -3.16 -3.64
CA SER A 54 -2.88 -3.80 -4.84
C SER A 54 -3.01 -5.30 -4.66
N ALA A 55 -3.61 -5.96 -5.63
CA ALA A 55 -3.82 -7.41 -5.66
C ALA A 55 -4.63 -7.96 -4.47
N ILE A 56 -5.52 -7.14 -3.91
CA ILE A 56 -6.46 -7.55 -2.87
C ILE A 56 -7.46 -8.57 -3.46
N PRO A 57 -7.88 -9.61 -2.71
CA PRO A 57 -8.89 -10.56 -3.19
C PRO A 57 -10.14 -9.86 -3.72
N GLY A 58 -10.55 -10.21 -4.94
CA GLY A 58 -11.68 -9.61 -5.64
C GLY A 58 -11.43 -8.24 -6.29
N GLN A 59 -10.24 -7.67 -6.12
CA GLN A 59 -9.85 -6.42 -6.77
C GLN A 59 -9.54 -6.66 -8.24
N ASN A 60 -10.12 -5.85 -9.13
CA ASN A 60 -9.77 -5.81 -10.53
C ASN A 60 -8.94 -4.56 -10.86
N LEU A 61 -8.42 -4.50 -12.09
CA LEU A 61 -7.57 -3.39 -12.52
C LEU A 61 -8.26 -2.02 -12.40
N SER A 62 -9.56 -1.93 -12.74
CA SER A 62 -10.28 -0.66 -12.66
C SER A 62 -10.55 -0.21 -11.22
N ASP A 63 -10.70 -1.14 -10.28
CA ASP A 63 -10.82 -0.84 -8.85
C ASP A 63 -9.50 -0.24 -8.33
N TRP A 64 -8.38 -0.85 -8.72
CA TRP A 64 -7.06 -0.34 -8.38
C TRP A 64 -6.80 1.05 -8.96
N GLU A 65 -7.07 1.25 -10.26
CA GLU A 65 -6.93 2.56 -10.91
C GLU A 65 -7.79 3.64 -10.23
N ARG A 66 -9.01 3.30 -9.83
CA ARG A 66 -9.89 4.21 -9.08
C ARG A 66 -9.27 4.59 -7.73
N THR A 67 -8.74 3.64 -6.97
CA THR A 67 -8.04 3.91 -5.71
C THR A 67 -6.84 4.84 -5.91
N LEU A 68 -5.99 4.57 -6.91
CA LEU A 68 -4.84 5.41 -7.23
C LEU A 68 -5.24 6.86 -7.54
N ARG A 69 -6.22 7.06 -8.43
CA ARG A 69 -6.70 8.40 -8.80
C ARG A 69 -7.31 9.14 -7.61
N THR A 70 -8.17 8.44 -6.85
CA THR A 70 -8.81 9.01 -5.65
C THR A 70 -7.76 9.51 -4.65
N VAL A 71 -6.69 8.74 -4.43
CA VAL A 71 -5.63 9.12 -3.49
C VAL A 71 -4.70 10.18 -4.09
N ALA A 72 -4.37 10.10 -5.37
CA ALA A 72 -3.52 11.10 -6.03
C ALA A 72 -4.18 12.49 -6.08
N GLU A 73 -5.51 12.57 -6.17
CA GLU A 73 -6.29 13.81 -6.08
C GLU A 73 -6.17 14.50 -4.70
N LEU A 74 -5.95 13.74 -3.62
CA LEU A 74 -5.64 14.32 -2.31
C LEU A 74 -4.27 14.99 -2.28
N SER A 75 -3.44 14.72 -3.30
CA SER A 75 -2.11 15.28 -3.47
C SER A 75 -1.18 15.14 -2.26
N PRO A 76 -1.03 13.92 -1.68
CA PRO A 76 -0.03 13.69 -0.65
C PRO A 76 1.38 13.90 -1.23
N GLU A 77 2.37 14.11 -0.36
CA GLU A 77 3.76 14.29 -0.79
C GLU A 77 4.41 12.98 -1.23
N HIS A 78 3.87 11.85 -0.76
CA HIS A 78 4.41 10.52 -1.01
C HIS A 78 3.30 9.46 -1.04
N ILE A 79 3.46 8.44 -1.87
CA ILE A 79 2.58 7.27 -1.96
C ILE A 79 3.46 6.03 -1.99
N SER A 80 3.18 5.08 -1.08
CA SER A 80 3.72 3.72 -1.15
C SER A 80 2.63 2.82 -1.72
N ALA A 81 2.90 2.12 -2.82
CA ALA A 81 1.96 1.22 -3.48
C ALA A 81 2.63 -0.14 -3.70
N TYR A 82 2.16 -1.16 -3.02
CA TYR A 82 2.72 -2.51 -3.06
C TYR A 82 1.64 -3.56 -3.20
N SER A 83 1.99 -4.70 -3.81
CA SER A 83 1.10 -5.85 -3.91
C SER A 83 0.92 -6.55 -2.57
N LEU A 84 -0.26 -7.12 -2.36
CA LEU A 84 -0.52 -8.01 -1.23
C LEU A 84 0.41 -9.22 -1.31
N ILE A 85 1.19 -9.44 -0.26
CA ILE A 85 2.01 -10.63 -0.08
C ILE A 85 1.32 -11.55 0.92
N ILE A 86 1.15 -12.81 0.55
CA ILE A 86 0.53 -13.83 1.40
C ILE A 86 1.63 -14.62 2.11
N GLU A 87 1.79 -14.37 3.41
CA GLU A 87 2.82 -14.99 4.23
C GLU A 87 2.29 -16.22 4.96
N GLU A 88 3.10 -17.29 5.04
CA GLU A 88 2.79 -18.48 5.81
C GLU A 88 2.46 -18.15 7.27
N GLY A 89 1.50 -18.91 7.84
CA GLY A 89 1.06 -18.72 9.23
C GLY A 89 0.09 -17.56 9.43
N THR A 90 -0.37 -16.91 8.36
CA THR A 90 -1.41 -15.88 8.42
C THR A 90 -2.78 -16.43 8.03
N PRO A 91 -3.91 -15.86 8.53
CA PRO A 91 -5.25 -16.24 8.08
C PRO A 91 -5.45 -16.09 6.56
N PHE A 92 -4.73 -15.16 5.93
CA PHE A 92 -4.71 -15.01 4.48
C PHE A 92 -4.05 -16.20 3.78
N TYR A 93 -2.96 -16.74 4.33
CA TYR A 93 -2.31 -17.94 3.80
C TYR A 93 -3.21 -19.16 3.93
N GLU A 94 -3.91 -19.33 5.05
CA GLU A 94 -4.87 -20.43 5.22
C GLU A 94 -6.00 -20.38 4.18
N ARG A 95 -6.40 -19.19 3.74
CA ARG A 95 -7.48 -18.98 2.78
C ARG A 95 -7.02 -18.94 1.32
N TYR A 96 -5.84 -18.43 1.03
CA TYR A 96 -5.39 -18.13 -0.32
C TYR A 96 -4.03 -18.72 -0.68
N GLY A 97 -3.22 -19.18 0.27
CA GLY A 97 -1.86 -19.65 0.06
C GLY A 97 -1.72 -20.89 -0.83
N ASN A 98 -2.79 -21.67 -0.95
CA ASN A 98 -2.86 -22.86 -1.80
C ASN A 98 -4.08 -22.79 -2.73
N GLN A 99 -4.33 -21.64 -3.35
CA GLN A 99 -5.54 -21.40 -4.14
C GLN A 99 -5.67 -22.36 -5.33
N GLU A 100 -4.57 -22.76 -5.95
CA GLU A 100 -4.56 -23.76 -7.03
C GLU A 100 -4.93 -25.16 -6.50
N ASP A 101 -4.34 -25.58 -5.39
CA ASP A 101 -4.64 -26.86 -4.74
C ASP A 101 -6.09 -26.94 -4.22
N GLU A 102 -6.65 -25.81 -3.78
CA GLU A 102 -8.04 -25.72 -3.32
C GLU A 102 -9.06 -25.84 -4.45
N LEU A 103 -8.74 -25.30 -5.63
CA LEU A 103 -9.52 -25.49 -6.85
C LEU A 103 -9.52 -26.96 -7.28
N GLU A 104 -8.37 -27.66 -7.17
CA GLU A 104 -8.27 -29.09 -7.43
C GLU A 104 -9.04 -29.93 -6.41
N ARG A 105 -9.10 -29.50 -5.14
CA ARG A 105 -9.87 -30.16 -4.06
C ARG A 105 -11.37 -29.83 -4.09
N GLY A 106 -11.84 -29.06 -5.10
CA GLY A 106 -13.25 -28.74 -5.28
C GLY A 106 -13.79 -27.63 -4.37
N ARG A 107 -12.94 -26.95 -3.60
CA ARG A 107 -13.29 -25.69 -2.91
C ARG A 107 -13.32 -24.56 -3.93
N ARG A 108 -14.49 -24.01 -4.20
CA ARG A 108 -14.63 -22.84 -5.06
C ARG A 108 -14.60 -21.57 -4.23
N ILE A 109 -13.48 -20.86 -4.31
CA ILE A 109 -13.45 -19.46 -3.87
C ILE A 109 -14.34 -18.67 -4.84
N PRO A 110 -15.35 -17.92 -4.35
CA PRO A 110 -16.17 -17.06 -5.18
C PRO A 110 -15.31 -16.11 -6.03
N ALA A 111 -15.75 -15.81 -7.26
CA ALA A 111 -14.97 -14.96 -8.17
C ALA A 111 -14.65 -13.59 -7.57
N GLU A 112 -15.59 -13.05 -6.79
CA GLU A 112 -15.47 -11.79 -6.07
C GLU A 112 -14.50 -11.81 -4.87
N GLU A 113 -13.95 -12.96 -4.56
CA GLU A 113 -12.97 -13.17 -3.48
C GLU A 113 -11.66 -13.80 -3.98
N ARG A 114 -11.50 -14.01 -5.28
CA ARG A 114 -10.26 -14.55 -5.84
C ARG A 114 -9.17 -13.50 -5.87
N LEU A 115 -7.93 -13.96 -5.69
CA LEU A 115 -6.78 -13.14 -6.00
C LEU A 115 -6.76 -12.83 -7.51
N PRO A 116 -6.32 -11.62 -7.90
CA PRO A 116 -5.98 -11.35 -9.29
C PRO A 116 -4.93 -12.35 -9.79
N ASP A 117 -4.98 -12.67 -11.08
CA ASP A 117 -3.92 -13.45 -11.71
C ASP A 117 -2.64 -12.61 -11.90
N GLU A 118 -1.53 -13.28 -12.14
CA GLU A 118 -0.21 -12.64 -12.30
C GLU A 118 -0.20 -11.57 -13.41
N ASP A 119 -0.95 -11.76 -14.49
CA ASP A 119 -1.03 -10.78 -15.57
C ASP A 119 -1.76 -9.50 -15.12
N THR A 120 -2.85 -9.67 -14.38
CA THR A 120 -3.59 -8.55 -13.78
C THR A 120 -2.73 -7.82 -12.75
N GLU A 121 -2.01 -8.54 -11.88
CA GLU A 121 -1.11 -7.95 -10.90
C GLU A 121 0.03 -7.16 -11.57
N ARG A 122 0.65 -7.74 -12.59
CA ARG A 122 1.67 -7.05 -13.39
C ARG A 122 1.11 -5.78 -14.05
N ARG A 123 -0.11 -5.83 -14.57
CA ARG A 123 -0.78 -4.65 -15.14
C ARG A 123 -1.07 -3.59 -14.08
N MET A 124 -1.48 -3.99 -12.86
CA MET A 124 -1.67 -3.06 -11.74
C MET A 124 -0.37 -2.31 -11.42
N TYR A 125 0.78 -3.02 -11.40
CA TYR A 125 2.08 -2.41 -11.18
C TYR A 125 2.41 -1.33 -12.23
N TRP A 126 2.30 -1.65 -13.52
CA TRP A 126 2.60 -0.69 -14.58
C TRP A 126 1.61 0.49 -14.60
N ARG A 127 0.34 0.23 -14.36
CA ARG A 127 -0.67 1.29 -14.28
C ARG A 127 -0.46 2.22 -13.09
N THR A 128 0.14 1.72 -12.01
CA THR A 128 0.51 2.57 -10.87
C THR A 128 1.50 3.65 -11.30
N GLU A 129 2.56 3.27 -11.99
CA GLU A 129 3.57 4.21 -12.47
C GLU A 129 2.96 5.25 -13.45
N GLU A 130 2.20 4.77 -14.42
CA GLU A 130 1.57 5.63 -15.43
C GLU A 130 0.63 6.66 -14.78
N ILE A 131 -0.29 6.20 -13.91
CA ILE A 131 -1.27 7.07 -13.27
C ILE A 131 -0.57 8.06 -12.34
N LEU A 132 0.31 7.61 -11.46
CA LEU A 132 0.96 8.51 -10.50
C LEU A 132 1.86 9.54 -11.19
N LYS A 133 2.45 9.20 -12.34
CA LYS A 133 3.17 10.15 -13.19
C LYS A 133 2.27 11.25 -13.74
N GLU A 134 1.02 10.95 -14.14
CA GLU A 134 0.03 11.96 -14.56
C GLU A 134 -0.22 13.01 -13.47
N TYR A 135 -0.14 12.61 -12.18
CA TYR A 135 -0.29 13.48 -11.01
C TYR A 135 1.03 14.10 -10.51
N GLY A 136 2.13 13.91 -11.25
CA GLY A 136 3.43 14.53 -10.97
C GLY A 136 4.25 13.85 -9.87
N TYR A 137 4.05 12.53 -9.65
CA TYR A 137 4.91 11.73 -8.80
C TYR A 137 6.05 11.12 -9.62
N GLU A 138 7.21 11.02 -8.98
CA GLU A 138 8.39 10.32 -9.48
C GLU A 138 8.47 8.94 -8.83
N HIS A 139 8.63 7.89 -9.64
CA HIS A 139 8.91 6.54 -9.18
C HIS A 139 10.40 6.45 -8.84
N TYR A 140 10.79 6.40 -7.57
CA TYR A 140 12.19 6.47 -7.17
C TYR A 140 12.75 5.14 -6.63
N GLU A 141 11.87 4.18 -6.33
CA GLU A 141 12.22 2.79 -6.01
C GLU A 141 10.98 1.88 -6.21
N ILE A 142 11.09 0.57 -5.96
CA ILE A 142 10.14 -0.46 -6.42
C ILE A 142 8.66 -0.15 -6.10
N SER A 143 8.39 0.31 -4.88
CA SER A 143 7.01 0.49 -4.39
C SER A 143 6.70 1.93 -3.97
N ASN A 144 7.63 2.87 -4.17
CA ASN A 144 7.50 4.19 -3.62
C ASN A 144 7.56 5.30 -4.68
N TYR A 145 6.59 6.21 -4.56
CA TYR A 145 6.36 7.32 -5.46
C TYR A 145 6.31 8.62 -4.64
N ALA A 146 6.98 9.66 -5.11
CA ALA A 146 7.09 10.90 -4.37
C ALA A 146 6.96 12.12 -5.28
N LYS A 147 6.42 13.20 -4.75
CA LYS A 147 6.57 14.51 -5.38
C LYS A 147 8.04 14.91 -5.42
N PRO A 148 8.50 15.73 -6.37
CA PRO A 148 9.88 16.17 -6.46
C PRO A 148 10.45 16.64 -5.12
N GLY A 149 11.59 16.10 -4.71
CA GLY A 149 12.25 16.40 -3.43
C GLY A 149 11.59 15.82 -2.18
N LYS A 150 10.59 14.92 -2.32
CA LYS A 150 9.88 14.28 -1.20
C LYS A 150 10.16 12.78 -1.04
N ALA A 151 11.10 12.24 -1.81
CA ALA A 151 11.55 10.85 -1.66
C ALA A 151 11.98 10.56 -0.22
N CYS A 152 11.64 9.40 0.31
CA CYS A 152 11.94 9.01 1.68
C CYS A 152 13.41 8.60 1.81
N ARG A 153 14.19 9.36 2.60
CA ARG A 153 15.61 9.07 2.84
C ARG A 153 15.83 7.70 3.46
N HIS A 154 14.92 7.24 4.30
CA HIS A 154 14.96 5.95 4.92
C HIS A 154 14.89 4.83 3.86
N ASN A 155 13.94 4.88 2.92
CA ASN A 155 13.81 3.90 1.84
C ASN A 155 15.04 3.93 0.91
N ILE A 156 15.53 5.12 0.58
CA ILE A 156 16.76 5.27 -0.21
C ILE A 156 17.97 4.67 0.52
N GLY A 157 18.04 4.82 1.85
CA GLY A 157 19.10 4.29 2.68
C GLY A 157 19.27 2.77 2.58
N TYR A 158 18.17 2.01 2.37
CA TYR A 158 18.24 0.56 2.11
C TYR A 158 19.05 0.23 0.87
N TRP A 159 18.82 0.97 -0.21
CA TRP A 159 19.51 0.76 -1.48
C TRP A 159 20.99 1.10 -1.40
N TYR A 160 21.36 2.08 -0.58
CA TYR A 160 22.75 2.47 -0.34
C TYR A 160 23.41 1.70 0.81
N ARG A 161 22.72 0.73 1.45
CA ARG A 161 23.22 -0.04 2.60
C ARG A 161 23.76 0.86 3.71
N THR A 162 23.06 1.97 4.00
CA THR A 162 23.41 2.87 5.09
C THR A 162 23.15 2.15 6.42
N GLU A 163 24.13 2.15 7.33
CA GLU A 163 23.98 1.59 8.68
C GLU A 163 22.75 2.15 9.41
N ARG A 164 21.99 1.28 10.08
CA ARG A 164 20.72 1.60 10.71
C ARG A 164 20.61 0.90 12.07
N SER A 165 20.02 1.59 13.04
CA SER A 165 19.81 1.05 14.39
C SER A 165 18.88 -0.17 14.44
N GLU A 166 18.05 -0.36 13.42
CA GLU A 166 17.09 -1.47 13.35
C GLU A 166 17.75 -2.80 12.97
N GLU A 167 18.90 -2.80 12.31
CA GLU A 167 19.64 -4.01 11.94
C GLU A 167 20.10 -4.79 13.17
N HIS A 168 20.29 -4.12 14.30
CA HIS A 168 20.68 -4.76 15.56
C HIS A 168 19.52 -5.40 16.33
N THR A 169 18.26 -5.05 16.04
CA THR A 169 17.09 -5.61 16.75
C THR A 169 16.55 -6.88 16.08
N SER A 170 16.76 -7.07 14.79
CA SER A 170 16.34 -8.29 14.07
C SER A 170 17.21 -9.52 14.39
N GLU A 171 18.49 -9.32 14.73
CA GLU A 171 19.39 -10.43 15.13
C GLU A 171 19.13 -10.95 16.55
N LEU A 172 18.40 -10.20 17.39
CA LEU A 172 18.06 -10.60 18.75
C LEU A 172 16.75 -11.39 18.87
N GLN A 173 16.04 -11.61 17.76
CA GLN A 173 14.78 -12.36 17.70
C GLN A 173 14.87 -13.71 16.96
N SER A 174 16.07 -14.14 16.60
CA SER A 174 16.35 -15.46 15.99
C SER A 174 16.83 -16.48 17.01
#